data_65679af489b1f5d80f0d7ce1da50b53e
#
_entry.id   65679af489b1f5d80f0d7ce1da50b53e
#
_cell.length_a   1.000
_cell.length_b   1.000
_cell.length_c   1.000
_cell.angle_alpha   90.00
_cell.angle_beta   90.00
_cell.angle_gamma   90.00
#
_symmetry.space_group_name_H-M   'P 1'
#
loop_
_entity.id
_entity.type
_entity.pdbx_description
1 polymer ?
#
loop_
_entity_poly.entity_id
_entity_poly.type
_entity_poly.pdbx_seq_one_letter_code
_entity_poly.pdbx_strand_id
1 'polypeptide(L)'
;PFAPNSYIDDCAIYYVTDKYNKSRVHTLSTFLNYEVIKDRLTLSGSCAFSKTLFQKDNLDYSKNIWNYYVEGNLNLTKNWSMNFGIINNRKEFRGNLYLAQEDAVYFSTSYHLKQWMFTAGIWDPFRSKIKLSERNYANSKFTKSIISWNADKANMVYIQVSLSLNKGHKAQTLRQKIHNIDDEDGIVK
;
A
#
# COMPACT_ATOMS: atom_id res chain seq x y z
N PRO A 1 -4.75 -17.31 -5.50
CA PRO A 1 -6.09 -17.52 -4.98
C PRO A 1 -7.08 -17.00 -6.02
N PHE A 2 -7.95 -17.88 -6.48
CA PHE A 2 -8.95 -17.53 -7.47
C PHE A 2 -10.20 -17.01 -6.77
N ALA A 3 -10.88 -16.03 -7.38
CA ALA A 3 -12.15 -15.58 -6.87
C ALA A 3 -13.20 -16.69 -7.02
N PRO A 4 -14.11 -16.86 -6.04
CA PRO A 4 -15.12 -17.88 -6.12
C PRO A 4 -16.10 -17.59 -7.26
N ASN A 5 -16.42 -18.59 -8.04
CA ASN A 5 -17.57 -18.55 -8.94
C ASN A 5 -18.83 -18.81 -8.11
N SER A 6 -19.93 -18.19 -8.52
CA SER A 6 -21.20 -18.36 -7.87
C SER A 6 -22.24 -18.88 -8.86
N TYR A 7 -23.07 -19.80 -8.43
CA TYR A 7 -24.21 -20.28 -9.16
C TYR A 7 -25.44 -20.36 -8.25
N ILE A 8 -26.61 -20.36 -8.85
CA ILE A 8 -27.89 -20.48 -8.15
C ILE A 8 -28.44 -21.85 -8.48
N ASP A 9 -28.80 -22.59 -7.45
CA ASP A 9 -29.48 -23.84 -7.53
C ASP A 9 -30.69 -23.81 -6.57
N ASP A 10 -31.86 -23.95 -7.11
CA ASP A 10 -33.18 -23.83 -6.46
C ASP A 10 -33.40 -22.57 -5.62
N CYS A 11 -32.83 -22.36 -4.54
CA CYS A 11 -32.91 -21.13 -3.73
C CYS A 11 -31.59 -20.83 -3.01
N ALA A 12 -30.52 -21.53 -3.36
CA ALA A 12 -29.22 -21.37 -2.75
C ALA A 12 -28.22 -20.70 -3.71
N ILE A 13 -27.38 -19.87 -3.19
CA ILE A 13 -26.23 -19.26 -3.91
C ILE A 13 -24.98 -19.98 -3.47
N TYR A 14 -24.33 -20.68 -4.39
CA TYR A 14 -23.07 -21.36 -4.14
C TYR A 14 -21.89 -20.54 -4.66
N TYR A 15 -20.84 -20.45 -3.88
CA TYR A 15 -19.57 -19.84 -4.26
C TYR A 15 -18.53 -20.94 -4.46
N VAL A 16 -18.14 -21.16 -5.70
CA VAL A 16 -17.19 -22.21 -6.06
C VAL A 16 -15.89 -21.57 -6.51
N THR A 17 -14.76 -22.01 -5.97
CA THR A 17 -13.44 -21.62 -6.44
C THR A 17 -13.02 -22.57 -7.57
N ASP A 18 -12.84 -22.01 -8.76
CA ASP A 18 -12.46 -22.76 -9.95
C ASP A 18 -10.98 -22.53 -10.28
N LYS A 19 -10.26 -23.63 -10.53
CA LYS A 19 -8.82 -23.63 -10.85
C LYS A 19 -8.53 -23.37 -12.34
N TYR A 20 -9.52 -23.43 -13.20
CA TYR A 20 -9.33 -23.38 -14.66
C TYR A 20 -9.45 -21.98 -15.28
N ASN A 21 -9.57 -20.96 -14.47
CA ASN A 21 -9.67 -19.58 -14.94
C ASN A 21 -8.32 -19.06 -15.43
N LYS A 22 -8.29 -18.47 -16.62
CA LYS A 22 -7.11 -17.77 -17.12
C LYS A 22 -7.21 -16.28 -16.74
N SER A 23 -6.25 -15.79 -15.98
CA SER A 23 -6.13 -14.38 -15.65
C SER A 23 -4.75 -13.87 -16.08
N ARG A 24 -4.74 -12.72 -16.74
CA ARG A 24 -3.51 -11.99 -17.10
C ARG A 24 -3.58 -10.60 -16.50
N VAL A 25 -2.50 -10.21 -15.84
CA VAL A 25 -2.37 -8.86 -15.26
C VAL A 25 -1.15 -8.20 -15.87
N HIS A 26 -1.36 -7.04 -16.48
CA HIS A 26 -0.29 -6.18 -16.95
C HIS A 26 -0.24 -4.96 -16.04
N THR A 27 0.89 -4.72 -15.41
CA THR A 27 1.07 -3.59 -14.50
C THR A 27 2.22 -2.73 -14.96
N LEU A 28 1.97 -1.43 -15.05
CA LEU A 28 2.98 -0.40 -15.21
C LEU A 28 2.98 0.46 -13.96
N SER A 29 4.14 0.61 -13.33
CA SER A 29 4.28 1.41 -12.10
C SER A 29 5.46 2.36 -12.20
N THR A 30 5.31 3.50 -11.57
CA THR A 30 6.36 4.50 -11.38
C THR A 30 6.42 4.94 -9.94
N PHE A 31 7.61 5.31 -9.51
CA PHE A 31 7.87 5.85 -8.19
C PHE A 31 8.69 7.13 -8.33
N LEU A 32 8.35 8.13 -7.54
CA LEU A 32 9.07 9.39 -7.44
C LEU A 32 9.38 9.68 -5.97
N ASN A 33 10.61 10.07 -5.70
CA ASN A 33 11.02 10.66 -4.44
C ASN A 33 11.83 11.91 -4.75
N TYR A 34 11.36 13.06 -4.31
CA TYR A 34 11.94 14.34 -4.66
C TYR A 34 12.03 15.26 -3.45
N GLU A 35 13.23 15.76 -3.21
CA GLU A 35 13.47 16.76 -2.18
C GLU A 35 13.20 18.15 -2.76
N VAL A 36 12.02 18.70 -2.43
CA VAL A 36 11.55 20.01 -2.94
C VAL A 36 12.33 21.16 -2.29
N ILE A 37 12.57 21.03 -0.99
CA ILE A 37 13.37 21.99 -0.20
C ILE A 37 14.39 21.17 0.57
N LYS A 38 15.65 21.43 0.31
CA LYS A 38 16.76 20.70 0.92
C LYS A 38 16.61 20.61 2.44
N ASP A 39 16.73 19.40 2.97
CA ASP A 39 16.63 19.05 4.38
C ASP A 39 15.28 19.42 5.05
N ARG A 40 14.29 19.92 4.28
CA ARG A 40 13.00 20.36 4.82
C ARG A 40 11.78 19.67 4.26
N LEU A 41 11.61 19.67 2.95
CA LEU A 41 10.41 19.16 2.32
C LEU A 41 10.75 18.07 1.30
N THR A 42 10.34 16.86 1.60
CA THR A 42 10.41 15.72 0.69
C THR A 42 9.02 15.33 0.26
N LEU A 43 8.83 15.15 -1.04
CA LEU A 43 7.62 14.57 -1.61
C LEU A 43 7.96 13.20 -2.17
N SER A 44 7.19 12.21 -1.81
CA SER A 44 7.26 10.87 -2.39
C SER A 44 5.92 10.43 -2.92
N GLY A 45 5.95 9.61 -3.94
CA GLY A 45 4.72 9.12 -4.53
C GLY A 45 4.95 7.96 -5.46
N SER A 46 3.91 7.18 -5.69
CA SER A 46 3.88 6.18 -6.74
C SER A 46 2.53 6.18 -7.43
N CYS A 47 2.57 5.75 -8.68
CA CYS A 47 1.37 5.51 -9.45
C CYS A 47 1.53 4.18 -10.18
N ALA A 48 0.53 3.32 -10.09
CA ALA A 48 0.49 2.04 -10.78
C ALA A 48 -0.80 1.91 -11.57
N PHE A 49 -0.66 1.65 -12.85
CA PHE A 49 -1.76 1.27 -13.72
C PHE A 49 -1.71 -0.23 -13.93
N SER A 50 -2.82 -0.92 -13.69
CA SER A 50 -2.95 -2.35 -13.91
C SER A 50 -4.13 -2.63 -14.83
N LYS A 51 -3.89 -3.38 -15.90
CA LYS A 51 -4.93 -3.94 -16.75
C LYS A 51 -5.04 -5.42 -16.48
N THR A 52 -6.16 -5.85 -15.95
CA THR A 52 -6.45 -7.26 -15.72
C THR A 52 -7.41 -7.77 -16.78
N LEU A 53 -7.03 -8.87 -17.41
CA LEU A 53 -7.85 -9.60 -18.37
C LEU A 53 -8.22 -10.93 -17.72
N PHE A 54 -9.49 -11.23 -17.70
CA PHE A 54 -10.02 -12.48 -17.18
C PHE A 54 -10.85 -13.17 -18.26
N GLN A 55 -10.55 -14.43 -18.50
CA GLN A 55 -11.24 -15.23 -19.49
C GLN A 55 -11.73 -16.52 -18.88
N LYS A 56 -13.02 -16.75 -18.96
CA LYS A 56 -13.66 -17.99 -18.55
C LYS A 56 -14.90 -18.25 -19.40
N ASP A 57 -14.97 -19.42 -19.98
CA ASP A 57 -16.13 -19.93 -20.75
C ASP A 57 -16.67 -18.90 -21.75
N ASN A 58 -17.00 -18.27 -22.30
CA ASN A 58 -17.50 -17.18 -23.17
C ASN A 58 -17.57 -15.80 -22.46
N LEU A 59 -16.97 -15.66 -21.27
CA LEU A 59 -16.88 -14.38 -20.56
C LEU A 59 -15.48 -13.81 -20.64
N ASP A 60 -15.36 -12.76 -21.45
CA ASP A 60 -14.18 -11.92 -21.47
C ASP A 60 -14.44 -10.67 -20.61
N TYR A 61 -13.72 -10.57 -19.51
CA TYR A 61 -13.85 -9.43 -18.61
C TYR A 61 -12.52 -8.73 -18.44
N SER A 62 -12.52 -7.42 -18.61
CA SER A 62 -11.33 -6.61 -18.39
C SER A 62 -11.61 -5.47 -17.42
N LYS A 63 -10.63 -5.17 -16.58
CA LYS A 63 -10.71 -4.06 -15.64
C LYS A 63 -9.40 -3.30 -15.62
N ASN A 64 -9.50 -1.97 -15.72
CA ASN A 64 -8.38 -1.06 -15.52
C ASN A 64 -8.42 -0.54 -14.09
N ILE A 65 -7.28 -0.58 -13.42
CA ILE A 65 -7.14 -0.17 -12.02
C ILE A 65 -5.99 0.83 -11.94
N TRP A 66 -6.26 1.94 -11.26
CA TRP A 66 -5.26 2.91 -10.84
C TRP A 66 -5.08 2.84 -9.34
N ASN A 67 -3.85 2.60 -8.91
CA ASN A 67 -3.42 2.73 -7.54
C ASN A 67 -2.36 3.81 -7.47
N TYR A 68 -2.45 4.68 -6.49
CA TYR A 68 -1.47 5.74 -6.28
C TYR A 68 -1.36 6.09 -4.80
N TYR A 69 -0.23 6.64 -4.44
CA TYR A 69 -0.08 7.40 -3.20
C TYR A 69 0.79 8.64 -3.47
N VAL A 70 0.55 9.66 -2.68
CA VAL A 70 1.39 10.86 -2.61
C VAL A 70 1.55 11.20 -1.14
N GLU A 71 2.78 11.42 -0.73
CA GLU A 71 3.14 11.71 0.65
C GLU A 71 4.12 12.86 0.70
N GLY A 72 3.91 13.77 1.64
CA GLY A 72 4.82 14.87 1.94
C GLY A 72 5.33 14.79 3.36
N ASN A 73 6.63 14.95 3.54
CA ASN A 73 7.29 15.09 4.83
C ASN A 73 7.91 16.48 4.90
N LEU A 74 7.46 17.28 5.88
CA LEU A 74 7.94 18.64 6.13
C LEU A 74 8.62 18.74 7.49
N ASN A 75 9.92 18.97 7.51
CA ASN A 75 10.69 19.26 8.72
C ASN A 75 10.62 20.77 9.03
N LEU A 76 9.79 21.15 10.00
CA LEU A 76 9.68 22.55 10.44
C LEU A 76 10.92 22.99 11.22
N THR A 77 11.41 22.10 12.08
CA THR A 77 12.65 22.27 12.85
C THR A 77 13.38 20.92 12.94
N LYS A 78 14.54 20.87 13.60
CA LYS A 78 15.26 19.61 13.87
C LYS A 78 14.44 18.61 14.69
N ASN A 79 13.46 19.10 15.45
CA ASN A 79 12.68 18.29 16.37
C ASN A 79 11.20 18.20 16.00
N TRP A 80 10.75 18.96 15.02
CA TRP A 80 9.34 19.03 14.66
C TRP A 80 9.15 18.76 13.17
N SER A 81 8.37 17.74 12.87
CA SER A 81 8.00 17.34 11.51
C SER A 81 6.49 17.21 11.33
N MET A 82 6.06 17.36 10.10
CA MET A 82 4.68 17.14 9.67
C MET A 82 4.68 16.17 8.49
N ASN A 83 3.73 15.25 8.50
CA ASN A 83 3.46 14.34 7.40
C ASN A 83 2.03 14.53 6.91
N PHE A 84 1.85 14.48 5.62
CA PHE A 84 0.54 14.53 4.99
C PHE A 84 0.53 13.67 3.73
N GLY A 85 -0.60 13.12 3.40
CA GLY A 85 -0.65 12.30 2.20
C GLY A 85 -2.05 11.85 1.82
N ILE A 86 -2.10 11.29 0.62
CA ILE A 86 -3.28 10.65 0.02
C ILE A 86 -2.86 9.27 -0.43
N ILE A 87 -3.62 8.26 -0.01
CA ILE A 87 -3.37 6.87 -0.34
C ILE A 87 -4.58 6.29 -1.06
N ASN A 88 -4.36 5.81 -2.27
CA ASN A 88 -5.30 5.05 -3.07
C ASN A 88 -4.60 3.81 -3.65
N ASN A 89 -4.18 2.90 -2.81
CA ASN A 89 -3.39 1.75 -3.23
C ASN A 89 -4.09 0.40 -2.98
N ARG A 90 -5.42 0.41 -2.78
CA ARG A 90 -6.18 -0.75 -2.34
C ARG A 90 -7.28 -1.15 -3.31
N LYS A 91 -7.01 -1.00 -4.61
CA LYS A 91 -7.87 -1.52 -5.66
C LYS A 91 -7.23 -2.76 -6.25
N GLU A 92 -7.99 -3.82 -6.35
CA GLU A 92 -7.52 -5.10 -6.81
C GLU A 92 -8.60 -5.82 -7.61
N PHE A 93 -8.17 -6.57 -8.60
CA PHE A 93 -9.04 -7.40 -9.40
C PHE A 93 -8.52 -8.85 -9.37
N ARG A 94 -9.33 -9.75 -8.86
CA ARG A 94 -9.01 -11.17 -8.75
C ARG A 94 -10.05 -12.00 -9.50
N GLY A 95 -9.73 -12.39 -10.72
CA GLY A 95 -10.66 -13.12 -11.57
C GLY A 95 -11.92 -12.31 -11.86
N ASN A 96 -13.05 -12.73 -11.36
CA ASN A 96 -14.35 -12.05 -11.50
C ASN A 96 -14.71 -11.16 -10.29
N LEU A 97 -13.80 -11.00 -9.34
CA LEU A 97 -13.99 -10.20 -8.13
C LEU A 97 -13.17 -8.91 -8.21
N TYR A 98 -13.84 -7.78 -8.19
CA TYR A 98 -13.25 -6.48 -7.99
C TYR A 98 -13.33 -6.08 -6.52
N LEU A 99 -12.20 -5.75 -5.95
CA LEU A 99 -12.05 -5.21 -4.59
C LEU A 99 -11.58 -3.77 -4.67
N ALA A 100 -12.25 -2.88 -3.98
CA ALA A 100 -11.79 -1.51 -3.85
C ALA A 100 -12.00 -1.00 -2.42
N GLN A 101 -11.06 -0.20 -1.95
CA GLN A 101 -11.22 0.64 -0.78
C GLN A 101 -11.19 2.09 -1.20
N GLU A 102 -11.75 2.96 -0.40
CA GLU A 102 -11.72 4.39 -0.64
C GLU A 102 -10.33 4.96 -0.37
N ASP A 103 -10.04 6.06 -1.04
CA ASP A 103 -8.83 6.83 -0.81
C ASP A 103 -8.81 7.33 0.63
N ALA A 104 -7.65 7.30 1.25
CA ALA A 104 -7.46 7.85 2.59
C ALA A 104 -6.59 9.11 2.51
N VAL A 105 -7.00 10.14 3.23
CA VAL A 105 -6.22 11.38 3.42
C VAL A 105 -5.78 11.43 4.87
N TYR A 106 -4.53 11.80 5.12
CA TYR A 106 -4.02 11.92 6.47
C TYR A 106 -3.12 13.13 6.65
N PHE A 107 -3.14 13.63 7.88
CA PHE A 107 -2.21 14.63 8.37
C PHE A 107 -1.70 14.19 9.73
N SER A 108 -0.43 14.39 10.00
CA SER A 108 0.15 14.16 11.32
C SER A 108 1.28 15.14 11.59
N THR A 109 1.52 15.40 12.86
CA THR A 109 2.66 16.17 13.33
C THR A 109 3.36 15.38 14.42
N SER A 110 4.68 15.41 14.40
CA SER A 110 5.54 14.70 15.35
C SER A 110 6.55 15.66 15.96
N TYR A 111 6.70 15.59 17.28
CA TYR A 111 7.68 16.33 18.03
C TYR A 111 8.62 15.39 18.78
N HIS A 112 9.92 15.54 18.57
CA HIS A 112 10.98 14.76 19.18
C HIS A 112 11.60 15.51 20.36
N LEU A 113 11.54 14.90 21.55
CA LEU A 113 12.17 15.42 22.75
C LEU A 113 13.09 14.36 23.36
N LYS A 114 14.39 14.44 23.08
CA LYS A 114 15.40 13.45 23.49
C LYS A 114 15.02 12.04 23.02
N GLN A 115 14.58 11.18 23.96
CA GLN A 115 14.18 9.81 23.70
C GLN A 115 12.67 9.65 23.42
N TRP A 116 11.89 10.73 23.60
CA TRP A 116 10.45 10.74 23.42
C TRP A 116 10.06 11.25 22.03
N MET A 117 9.06 10.67 21.45
CA MET A 117 8.37 11.16 20.27
C MET A 117 6.88 11.24 20.56
N PHE A 118 6.33 12.42 20.35
CA PHE A 118 4.90 12.71 20.47
C PHE A 118 4.35 12.92 19.07
N THR A 119 3.35 12.16 18.69
CA THR A 119 2.70 12.30 17.38
C THR A 119 1.21 12.52 17.60
N ALA A 120 0.67 13.51 16.92
CA ALA A 120 -0.77 13.73 16.81
C ALA A 120 -1.14 13.73 15.32
N GLY A 121 -2.26 13.12 14.97
CA GLY A 121 -2.68 13.05 13.58
C GLY A 121 -4.17 12.86 13.43
N ILE A 122 -4.62 13.02 12.19
CA ILE A 122 -6.00 12.87 11.77
C ILE A 122 -6.07 12.11 10.45
N TRP A 123 -6.97 11.17 10.37
CA TRP A 123 -7.32 10.43 9.17
C TRP A 123 -8.68 10.89 8.64
N ASP A 124 -8.75 11.06 7.33
CA ASP A 124 -9.97 11.42 6.59
C ASP A 124 -10.75 12.59 7.21
N PRO A 125 -10.10 13.75 7.47
CA PRO A 125 -10.67 14.86 8.25
C PRO A 125 -11.93 15.48 7.64
N PHE A 126 -12.21 15.20 6.35
CA PHE A 126 -13.29 15.82 5.61
C PHE A 126 -14.46 14.87 5.32
N ARG A 127 -14.47 13.68 5.92
CA ARG A 127 -15.46 12.63 5.64
C ARG A 127 -16.25 12.27 6.88
N SER A 128 -17.56 12.13 6.72
CA SER A 128 -18.45 11.65 7.78
C SER A 128 -18.52 10.10 7.83
N LYS A 129 -18.18 9.44 6.72
CA LYS A 129 -18.11 7.99 6.59
C LYS A 129 -17.11 7.62 5.51
N ILE A 130 -16.48 6.47 5.64
CA ILE A 130 -15.57 5.94 4.64
C ILE A 130 -16.08 4.61 4.09
N LYS A 131 -15.85 4.38 2.81
CA LYS A 131 -16.13 3.11 2.17
C LYS A 131 -14.99 2.13 2.47
N LEU A 132 -15.24 1.17 3.37
CA LEU A 132 -14.25 0.19 3.76
C LEU A 132 -13.94 -0.80 2.66
N SER A 133 -14.96 -1.23 1.95
CA SER A 133 -14.78 -2.16 0.85
C SER A 133 -15.92 -2.07 -0.15
N GLU A 134 -15.58 -2.25 -1.39
CA GLU A 134 -16.49 -2.54 -2.48
C GLU A 134 -16.09 -3.85 -3.10
N ARG A 135 -17.04 -4.77 -3.20
CA ARG A 135 -16.85 -6.10 -3.78
C ARG A 135 -17.86 -6.30 -4.88
N ASN A 136 -17.40 -6.39 -6.11
CA ASN A 136 -18.24 -6.61 -7.27
C ASN A 136 -17.90 -7.97 -7.85
N TYR A 137 -18.90 -8.85 -7.87
CA TYR A 137 -18.85 -10.17 -8.49
C TYR A 137 -19.62 -10.12 -9.80
N ALA A 138 -19.04 -10.61 -10.85
CA ALA A 138 -19.72 -10.77 -12.13
C ALA A 138 -19.55 -12.20 -12.64
N ASN A 139 -20.64 -12.80 -13.09
CA ASN A 139 -20.61 -14.04 -13.85
C ASN A 139 -21.65 -13.98 -14.98
N SER A 140 -21.78 -15.05 -15.77
CA SER A 140 -22.71 -15.11 -16.90
C SER A 140 -24.19 -15.02 -16.52
N LYS A 141 -24.53 -15.25 -15.25
CA LYS A 141 -25.92 -15.34 -14.79
C LYS A 141 -26.35 -14.14 -13.94
N PHE A 142 -25.42 -13.53 -13.19
CA PHE A 142 -25.74 -12.39 -12.32
C PHE A 142 -24.52 -11.53 -11.97
N THR A 143 -24.80 -10.31 -11.55
CA THR A 143 -23.83 -9.41 -10.96
C THR A 143 -24.26 -9.10 -9.53
N LYS A 144 -23.32 -9.19 -8.58
CA LYS A 144 -23.53 -8.83 -7.16
C LYS A 144 -22.56 -7.74 -6.75
N SER A 145 -23.08 -6.67 -6.19
CA SER A 145 -22.28 -5.60 -5.58
C SER A 145 -22.52 -5.55 -4.08
N ILE A 146 -21.45 -5.52 -3.30
CA ILE A 146 -21.49 -5.36 -1.85
C ILE A 146 -20.60 -4.16 -1.49
N ILE A 147 -21.20 -3.14 -0.89
CA ILE A 147 -20.49 -1.96 -0.43
C ILE A 147 -20.64 -1.88 1.09
N SER A 148 -19.51 -1.82 1.79
CA SER A 148 -19.45 -1.68 3.24
C SER A 148 -18.94 -0.29 3.61
N TRP A 149 -19.64 0.38 4.51
CA TRP A 149 -19.29 1.71 5.02
C TRP A 149 -18.97 1.63 6.52
N ASN A 150 -18.14 2.54 6.96
CA ASN A 150 -17.86 2.73 8.38
C ASN A 150 -17.80 4.23 8.69
N ALA A 151 -18.59 4.68 9.65
CA ALA A 151 -18.59 6.06 10.14
C ALA A 151 -17.52 6.28 11.23
N ASP A 152 -17.23 5.25 12.05
CA ASP A 152 -16.33 5.36 13.19
C ASP A 152 -14.87 5.58 12.80
N LYS A 153 -14.50 5.24 11.55
CA LYS A 153 -13.15 5.44 11.02
C LYS A 153 -12.96 6.75 10.27
N ALA A 154 -14.04 7.49 10.05
CA ALA A 154 -13.98 8.82 9.45
C ALA A 154 -13.64 9.85 10.54
N ASN A 155 -12.89 10.89 10.18
CA ASN A 155 -12.44 11.95 11.11
C ASN A 155 -11.71 11.40 12.36
N MET A 156 -10.96 10.32 12.20
CA MET A 156 -10.26 9.68 13.31
C MET A 156 -9.05 10.51 13.73
N VAL A 157 -9.11 11.07 14.92
CA VAL A 157 -7.97 11.74 15.57
C VAL A 157 -7.23 10.72 16.43
N TYR A 158 -5.90 10.74 16.38
CA TYR A 158 -5.06 9.89 17.22
C TYR A 158 -3.90 10.66 17.83
N ILE A 159 -3.49 10.20 19.01
CA ILE A 159 -2.29 10.67 19.69
C ILE A 159 -1.44 9.43 20.01
N GLN A 160 -0.16 9.52 19.70
CA GLN A 160 0.81 8.45 19.97
C GLN A 160 2.00 9.03 20.73
N VAL A 161 2.44 8.30 21.75
CA VAL A 161 3.67 8.60 22.49
C VAL A 161 4.60 7.40 22.35
N SER A 162 5.82 7.64 21.91
CA SER A 162 6.85 6.62 21.75
C SER A 162 8.08 6.97 22.54
N LEU A 163 8.65 5.96 23.22
CA LEU A 163 9.90 6.08 23.97
C LEU A 163 10.94 5.13 23.39
N SER A 164 12.08 5.66 22.96
CA SER A 164 13.21 4.88 22.47
C SER A 164 14.20 4.62 23.60
N LEU A 165 14.24 3.38 24.09
CA LEU A 165 15.19 2.96 25.14
C LEU A 165 16.43 2.36 24.48
N ASN A 166 17.43 3.19 24.19
CA ASN A 166 18.72 2.74 23.66
C ASN A 166 19.68 2.46 24.80
N LYS A 167 19.69 1.24 25.30
CA LYS A 167 20.72 0.68 26.20
C LYS A 167 21.61 -0.28 25.44
N GLY A 168 22.23 0.12 24.35
CA GLY A 168 23.17 -0.69 23.61
C GLY A 168 24.51 0.00 23.48
N HIS A 169 25.63 -0.70 23.73
CA HIS A 169 26.93 -0.27 23.24
C HIS A 169 26.81 -0.13 21.72
N LYS A 170 27.27 1.00 21.16
CA LYS A 170 27.47 1.10 19.71
C LYS A 170 28.34 -0.09 19.32
N ALA A 171 27.79 -1.06 18.63
CA ALA A 171 28.60 -2.09 18.00
C ALA A 171 29.54 -1.34 17.07
N GLN A 172 30.83 -1.32 17.40
CA GLN A 172 31.83 -0.88 16.46
C GLN A 172 31.72 -1.87 15.30
N THR A 173 31.26 -1.36 14.18
CA THR A 173 31.37 -2.09 12.92
C THR A 173 32.87 -2.30 12.72
N LEU A 174 33.33 -3.51 13.03
CA LEU A 174 34.66 -3.96 12.64
C LEU A 174 34.70 -3.84 11.12
N ARG A 175 35.30 -2.79 10.61
CA ARG A 175 35.75 -2.73 9.23
C ARG A 175 36.79 -3.84 9.13
N GLN A 176 36.39 -5.00 8.69
CA GLN A 176 37.35 -5.99 8.18
C GLN A 176 38.05 -5.31 7.01
N LYS A 177 39.28 -4.87 7.24
CA LYS A 177 40.23 -4.66 6.16
C LYS A 177 40.43 -6.00 5.52
N ILE A 178 39.80 -6.25 4.39
CA ILE A 178 40.14 -7.34 3.51
C ILE A 178 41.54 -6.96 2.97
N HIS A 179 42.57 -7.50 3.55
CA HIS A 179 43.88 -7.55 2.90
C HIS A 179 43.73 -8.59 1.79
N ASN A 180 43.52 -8.13 0.57
CA ASN A 180 43.84 -8.92 -0.58
C ASN A 180 45.36 -9.07 -0.58
N ILE A 181 45.85 -10.19 -0.12
CA ILE A 181 47.18 -10.65 -0.42
C ILE A 181 47.09 -11.15 -1.87
N ASP A 182 47.41 -10.28 -2.80
CA ASP A 182 47.73 -10.70 -4.15
C ASP A 182 49.05 -11.49 -4.02
N ASP A 183 48.94 -12.81 -3.94
CA ASP A 183 50.07 -13.70 -4.14
C ASP A 183 50.46 -13.64 -5.64
N GLU A 184 51.31 -12.68 -5.95
CA GLU A 184 52.14 -12.71 -7.12
C GLU A 184 53.25 -13.76 -6.91
N ASP A 185 52.92 -15.04 -7.05
CA ASP A 185 53.95 -16.05 -7.24
C ASP A 185 53.43 -17.20 -8.07
N GLY A 186 53.91 -17.31 -9.29
CA GLY A 186 53.64 -18.48 -10.09
C GLY A 186 53.82 -18.36 -11.58
N ILE A 187 54.83 -17.65 -12.07
CA ILE A 187 55.35 -17.88 -13.41
C ILE A 187 56.44 -18.96 -13.27
N VAL A 188 56.07 -20.18 -13.48
CA VAL A 188 57.04 -21.27 -13.75
C VAL A 188 57.21 -21.41 -15.25
N LYS A 189 58.47 -21.39 -15.66
CA LYS A 189 58.97 -21.56 -17.01
C LYS A 189 58.46 -22.83 -17.71
#